data_9b21052ecdcfd8874c95b4cca1b6d21d
#
_entry.id   9b21052ecdcfd8874c95b4cca1b6d21d
#
_cell.length_a   1.000
_cell.length_b   1.000
_cell.length_c   1.000
_cell.angle_alpha   90.00
_cell.angle_beta   90.00
_cell.angle_gamma   90.00
#
_symmetry.space_group_name_H-M   'P 1'
#
loop_
_entity.id
_entity.type
_entity.pdbx_description
1 polymer ?
#
loop_
_entity_poly.entity_id
_entity_poly.type
_entity_poly.pdbx_seq_one_letter_code
_entity_poly.pdbx_strand_id
1 'polypeptide(L)'
;MPGMGTAMNETEVDRFLESKLNIQLATIDETGDPNIQPLWFYYDKGSEKLYIMTRKMSKKVQNIRKKPSIYFSIDDENFPYKGVKGKGTVNISEEPKKIMPIVEKINLKYLGTLEHSLAKFIIENTRNGNEILLEISPKFFSTWDFSKM
;
A
#
# COMPACT_ATOMS: atom_id res chain seq x y z
N MET A 1 6.30 13.70 18.02
CA MET A 1 4.85 13.44 18.19
C MET A 1 4.08 14.04 17.04
N PRO A 2 3.33 13.22 16.29
CA PRO A 2 2.52 13.76 15.22
C PRO A 2 1.54 14.82 15.74
N GLY A 3 1.39 15.91 15.00
CA GLY A 3 0.50 16.98 15.38
C GLY A 3 1.10 18.11 16.18
N MET A 4 2.35 17.99 16.59
CA MET A 4 3.04 19.07 17.32
C MET A 4 3.80 19.99 16.36
N GLY A 5 3.12 20.50 15.32
CA GLY A 5 3.74 21.32 14.29
C GLY A 5 4.47 20.51 13.22
N THR A 6 4.47 19.18 13.31
CA THR A 6 5.13 18.30 12.37
C THR A 6 4.17 17.68 11.32
N ALA A 7 2.88 17.91 11.46
CA ALA A 7 1.90 17.33 10.52
C ALA A 7 2.09 17.86 9.10
N MET A 8 1.87 16.97 8.14
CA MET A 8 1.89 17.32 6.71
C MET A 8 0.57 17.93 6.29
N ASN A 9 0.63 18.90 5.37
CA ASN A 9 -0.56 19.36 4.68
C ASN A 9 -0.93 18.38 3.55
N GLU A 10 -2.06 18.59 2.91
CA GLU A 10 -2.59 17.68 1.87
C GLU A 10 -1.60 17.49 0.71
N THR A 11 -1.01 18.58 0.22
CA THR A 11 -0.04 18.52 -0.88
C THR A 11 1.21 17.72 -0.47
N GLU A 12 1.67 17.90 0.75
CA GLU A 12 2.82 17.16 1.27
C GLU A 12 2.52 15.66 1.41
N VAL A 13 1.31 15.31 1.84
CA VAL A 13 0.87 13.91 1.90
C VAL A 13 0.85 13.29 0.50
N ASP A 14 0.25 13.97 -0.47
CA ASP A 14 0.19 13.49 -1.85
C ASP A 14 1.59 13.22 -2.41
N ARG A 15 2.51 14.16 -2.18
CA ARG A 15 3.90 14.02 -2.63
C ARG A 15 4.62 12.87 -1.94
N PHE A 16 4.43 12.76 -0.63
CA PHE A 16 5.07 11.70 0.15
C PHE A 16 4.61 10.31 -0.32
N LEU A 17 3.31 10.17 -0.63
CA LEU A 17 2.75 8.91 -1.08
C LEU A 17 3.17 8.50 -2.51
N GLU A 18 3.85 9.38 -3.24
CA GLU A 18 4.48 9.04 -4.53
C GLU A 18 5.85 8.39 -4.35
N SER A 19 6.39 8.40 -3.14
CA SER A 19 7.72 7.85 -2.86
C SER A 19 7.78 6.33 -3.06
N LYS A 20 9.00 5.82 -3.33
CA LYS A 20 9.26 4.38 -3.51
C LYS A 20 9.43 3.63 -2.20
N LEU A 21 8.91 4.17 -1.12
CA LEU A 21 8.95 3.51 0.18
C LEU A 21 7.98 2.33 0.20
N ASN A 22 8.19 1.40 1.10
CA ASN A 22 7.27 0.29 1.30
C ASN A 22 6.14 0.71 2.24
N ILE A 23 4.96 0.14 2.00
CA ILE A 23 3.87 0.21 2.97
C ILE A 23 3.97 -0.99 3.92
N GLN A 24 3.89 -0.72 5.22
CA GLN A 24 3.73 -1.77 6.22
C GLN A 24 2.24 -2.00 6.39
N LEU A 25 1.76 -3.17 6.03
CA LEU A 25 0.34 -3.52 6.12
C LEU A 25 0.10 -4.41 7.31
N ALA A 26 -0.79 -4.00 8.20
CA ALA A 26 -1.19 -4.77 9.38
C ALA A 26 -2.58 -5.35 9.18
N THR A 27 -2.68 -6.66 9.28
CA THR A 27 -3.93 -7.42 9.22
C THR A 27 -4.12 -8.20 10.52
N ILE A 28 -5.33 -8.66 10.78
CA ILE A 28 -5.63 -9.46 11.98
C ILE A 28 -5.84 -10.91 11.55
N ASP A 29 -5.09 -11.81 12.17
CA ASP A 29 -5.20 -13.25 11.86
C ASP A 29 -6.38 -13.91 12.59
N GLU A 30 -6.55 -15.22 12.39
CA GLU A 30 -7.66 -15.98 12.94
C GLU A 30 -7.64 -16.10 14.47
N THR A 31 -6.49 -15.83 15.10
CA THR A 31 -6.36 -15.83 16.56
C THR A 31 -6.59 -14.43 17.16
N GLY A 32 -6.82 -13.43 16.32
CA GLY A 32 -6.97 -12.05 16.76
C GLY A 32 -5.65 -11.29 16.90
N ASP A 33 -4.55 -11.89 16.48
CA ASP A 33 -3.24 -11.26 16.56
C ASP A 33 -2.92 -10.45 15.31
N PRO A 34 -2.16 -9.35 15.46
CA PRO A 34 -1.73 -8.56 14.31
C PRO A 34 -0.64 -9.29 13.51
N ASN A 35 -0.74 -9.19 12.20
CA ASN A 35 0.25 -9.68 11.25
C ASN A 35 0.70 -8.49 10.41
N ILE A 36 1.99 -8.24 10.29
CA ILE A 36 2.51 -7.07 9.59
C ILE A 36 3.50 -7.50 8.50
N GLN A 37 3.43 -6.82 7.35
CA GLN A 37 4.28 -7.15 6.21
C GLN A 37 4.58 -5.93 5.36
N PRO A 38 5.85 -5.73 4.90
CA PRO A 38 6.18 -4.68 3.94
C PRO A 38 5.78 -5.07 2.53
N LEU A 39 5.24 -4.11 1.78
CA LEU A 39 4.74 -4.34 0.42
C LEU A 39 4.96 -3.10 -0.44
N TRP A 40 4.92 -3.27 -1.74
CA TRP A 40 4.85 -2.16 -2.69
C TRP A 40 3.44 -1.62 -2.73
N PHE A 41 3.30 -0.32 -3.01
CA PHE A 41 1.99 0.32 -3.08
C PHE A 41 1.94 1.38 -4.17
N TYR A 42 0.73 1.70 -4.58
CA TYR A 42 0.44 2.82 -5.45
C TYR A 42 -0.69 3.64 -4.85
N TYR A 43 -0.49 4.95 -4.74
CA TYR A 43 -1.53 5.87 -4.27
C TYR A 43 -2.15 6.60 -5.45
N ASP A 44 -3.47 6.50 -5.58
CA ASP A 44 -4.24 7.28 -6.55
C ASP A 44 -4.91 8.44 -5.82
N LYS A 45 -4.36 9.64 -5.98
CA LYS A 45 -4.89 10.82 -5.29
C LYS A 45 -6.28 11.22 -5.79
N GLY A 46 -6.63 10.87 -7.03
CA GLY A 46 -7.96 11.16 -7.57
C GLY A 46 -9.06 10.44 -6.83
N SER A 47 -8.86 9.16 -6.50
CA SER A 47 -9.81 8.36 -5.72
C SER A 47 -9.46 8.30 -4.23
N GLU A 48 -8.30 8.81 -3.84
CA GLU A 48 -7.76 8.74 -2.47
C GLU A 48 -7.63 7.30 -1.96
N LYS A 49 -7.23 6.38 -2.84
CA LYS A 49 -7.07 4.97 -2.51
C LYS A 49 -5.63 4.52 -2.64
N LEU A 50 -5.26 3.57 -1.78
CA LEU A 50 -3.97 2.89 -1.82
C LEU A 50 -4.18 1.50 -2.39
N TYR A 51 -3.30 1.10 -3.32
CA TYR A 51 -3.38 -0.19 -3.99
C TYR A 51 -2.14 -1.01 -3.71
N ILE A 52 -2.34 -2.28 -3.40
CA ILE A 52 -1.27 -3.25 -3.16
C ILE A 52 -1.55 -4.48 -4.01
N MET A 53 -0.57 -4.93 -4.78
CA MET A 53 -0.67 -6.21 -5.45
C MET A 53 -0.07 -7.29 -4.55
N THR A 54 -0.68 -8.46 -4.53
CA THR A 54 -0.21 -9.56 -3.70
C THR A 54 -0.72 -10.89 -4.22
N ARG A 55 -0.11 -11.98 -3.75
CA ARG A 55 -0.56 -13.32 -4.12
C ARG A 55 -1.90 -13.64 -3.48
N LYS A 56 -2.79 -14.20 -4.29
CA LYS A 56 -4.14 -14.57 -3.88
C LYS A 56 -4.16 -15.50 -2.65
N MET A 57 -3.20 -16.43 -2.58
CA MET A 57 -3.17 -17.43 -1.52
C MET A 57 -2.37 -17.00 -0.29
N SER A 58 -1.97 -15.74 -0.21
CA SER A 58 -1.19 -15.26 0.93
C SER A 58 -2.01 -15.18 2.21
N LYS A 59 -1.32 -15.23 3.35
CA LYS A 59 -1.96 -15.15 4.68
C LYS A 59 -2.72 -13.84 4.87
N LYS A 60 -2.14 -12.73 4.41
CA LYS A 60 -2.79 -11.41 4.53
C LYS A 60 -4.13 -11.35 3.78
N VAL A 61 -4.22 -12.01 2.63
CA VAL A 61 -5.49 -12.06 1.87
C VAL A 61 -6.53 -12.85 2.66
N GLN A 62 -6.14 -13.98 3.23
CA GLN A 62 -7.03 -14.79 4.08
C GLN A 62 -7.53 -13.98 5.28
N ASN A 63 -6.63 -13.23 5.92
CA ASN A 63 -6.97 -12.38 7.05
C ASN A 63 -7.98 -11.30 6.64
N ILE A 64 -7.72 -10.63 5.52
CA ILE A 64 -8.56 -9.53 5.01
C ILE A 64 -9.95 -10.04 4.61
N ARG A 65 -10.06 -11.23 4.03
CA ARG A 65 -11.36 -11.79 3.67
C ARG A 65 -12.27 -11.98 4.89
N LYS A 66 -11.69 -12.30 6.03
CA LYS A 66 -12.42 -12.45 7.29
C LYS A 66 -12.62 -11.13 8.02
N LYS A 67 -11.60 -10.26 7.98
CA LYS A 67 -11.59 -8.98 8.68
C LYS A 67 -10.96 -7.91 7.78
N PRO A 68 -11.76 -7.17 7.01
CA PRO A 68 -11.24 -6.23 6.02
C PRO A 68 -10.70 -4.92 6.60
N SER A 69 -10.79 -4.72 7.90
CA SER A 69 -10.22 -3.55 8.56
C SER A 69 -8.73 -3.74 8.77
N ILE A 70 -7.92 -2.75 8.35
CA ILE A 70 -6.45 -2.82 8.43
C ILE A 70 -5.89 -1.50 8.96
N TYR A 71 -4.64 -1.57 9.38
CA TYR A 71 -3.80 -0.40 9.59
C TYR A 71 -2.62 -0.44 8.64
N PHE A 72 -2.06 0.71 8.34
CA PHE A 72 -0.87 0.80 7.50
C PHE A 72 0.05 1.90 7.98
N SER A 73 1.32 1.78 7.63
CA SER A 73 2.32 2.83 7.85
C SER A 73 3.28 2.86 6.68
N ILE A 74 3.62 4.06 6.25
CA ILE A 74 4.64 4.31 5.23
C ILE A 74 5.56 5.34 5.85
N ASP A 75 6.83 4.98 6.07
CA ASP A 75 7.75 5.89 6.71
C ASP A 75 9.14 5.84 6.09
N ASP A 76 9.81 6.99 6.13
CA ASP A 76 11.19 7.12 5.70
C ASP A 76 12.09 6.87 6.90
N GLU A 77 12.97 5.89 6.80
CA GLU A 77 13.91 5.55 7.86
C GLU A 77 15.07 6.54 7.98
N ASN A 78 15.23 7.43 7.00
CA ASN A 78 16.29 8.43 6.99
C ASN A 78 15.85 9.69 7.73
N PHE A 79 16.72 10.18 8.61
CA PHE A 79 16.46 11.42 9.34
C PHE A 79 16.62 12.63 8.38
N PRO A 80 15.75 13.66 8.45
CA PRO A 80 14.62 13.82 9.38
C PRO A 80 13.44 12.93 9.01
N TYR A 81 12.89 12.25 10.01
CA TYR A 81 11.85 11.25 9.79
C TYR A 81 10.56 11.84 9.26
N LYS A 82 10.00 11.17 8.28
CA LYS A 82 8.69 11.49 7.69
C LYS A 82 7.86 10.23 7.60
N GLY A 83 6.56 10.35 7.74
CA GLY A 83 5.71 9.20 7.58
C GLY A 83 4.24 9.55 7.53
N VAL A 84 3.48 8.57 7.03
CA VAL A 84 2.02 8.59 6.95
C VAL A 84 1.54 7.24 7.43
N LYS A 85 0.61 7.24 8.38
CA LYS A 85 -0.08 6.02 8.79
C LYS A 85 -1.57 6.25 8.81
N GLY A 86 -2.33 5.18 8.80
CA GLY A 86 -3.76 5.29 8.88
C GLY A 86 -4.47 3.96 9.05
N LYS A 87 -5.76 4.06 9.19
CA LYS A 87 -6.69 2.93 9.25
C LYS A 87 -7.54 2.95 7.99
N GLY A 88 -7.90 1.79 7.48
CA GLY A 88 -8.76 1.71 6.31
C GLY A 88 -9.48 0.38 6.21
N THR A 89 -10.30 0.28 5.18
CA THR A 89 -10.95 -0.97 4.80
C THR A 89 -10.42 -1.40 3.43
N VAL A 90 -10.38 -2.71 3.21
CA VAL A 90 -9.84 -3.28 1.98
C VAL A 90 -10.95 -3.93 1.18
N ASN A 91 -11.00 -3.60 -0.11
CA ASN A 91 -11.78 -4.33 -1.10
C ASN A 91 -10.80 -5.14 -1.95
N ILE A 92 -11.06 -6.43 -2.13
CA ILE A 92 -10.22 -7.31 -2.95
C ILE A 92 -10.75 -7.31 -4.37
N SER A 93 -9.88 -7.00 -5.34
CA SER A 93 -10.22 -7.02 -6.77
C SER A 93 -9.38 -8.11 -7.44
N GLU A 94 -10.03 -9.04 -8.11
CA GLU A 94 -9.41 -10.25 -8.65
C GLU A 94 -9.46 -10.37 -10.17
N GLU A 95 -10.27 -9.58 -10.85
CA GLU A 95 -10.42 -9.68 -12.29
C GLU A 95 -9.16 -9.18 -13.01
N PRO A 96 -8.42 -10.07 -13.73
CA PRO A 96 -7.14 -9.70 -14.32
C PRO A 96 -7.16 -8.45 -15.20
N LYS A 97 -8.13 -8.32 -16.07
CA LYS A 97 -8.23 -7.17 -16.99
C LYS A 97 -8.47 -5.87 -16.25
N LYS A 98 -9.23 -5.92 -15.14
CA LYS A 98 -9.57 -4.74 -14.35
C LYS A 98 -8.37 -4.25 -13.54
N ILE A 99 -7.60 -5.16 -12.96
CA ILE A 99 -6.50 -4.80 -12.07
C ILE A 99 -5.18 -4.54 -12.80
N MET A 100 -5.02 -5.06 -14.02
CA MET A 100 -3.75 -4.98 -14.76
C MET A 100 -3.18 -3.57 -14.86
N PRO A 101 -3.96 -2.52 -15.17
CA PRO A 101 -3.40 -1.16 -15.25
C PRO A 101 -2.72 -0.70 -13.95
N ILE A 102 -3.28 -1.05 -12.81
CA ILE A 102 -2.69 -0.69 -11.50
C ILE A 102 -1.46 -1.54 -11.23
N VAL A 103 -1.51 -2.83 -11.53
CA VAL A 103 -0.35 -3.73 -11.38
C VAL A 103 0.84 -3.21 -12.19
N GLU A 104 0.59 -2.77 -13.42
CA GLU A 104 1.63 -2.17 -14.27
C GLU A 104 2.19 -0.88 -13.65
N LYS A 105 1.33 -0.01 -13.11
CA LYS A 105 1.76 1.22 -12.44
C LYS A 105 2.66 0.94 -11.25
N ILE A 106 2.33 -0.06 -10.44
CA ILE A 106 3.15 -0.44 -9.29
C ILE A 106 4.53 -0.91 -9.76
N ASN A 107 4.58 -1.78 -10.75
CA ASN A 107 5.85 -2.28 -11.29
C ASN A 107 6.70 -1.14 -11.89
N LEU A 108 6.09 -0.24 -12.64
CA LEU A 108 6.80 0.91 -13.20
C LEU A 108 7.34 1.83 -12.09
N LYS A 109 6.57 2.04 -11.04
CA LYS A 109 7.01 2.86 -9.90
C LYS A 109 8.29 2.32 -9.27
N TYR A 110 8.35 1.02 -8.99
CA TYR A 110 9.47 0.43 -8.26
C TYR A 110 10.62 -0.05 -9.14
N LEU A 111 10.32 -0.55 -10.34
CA LEU A 111 11.32 -1.13 -11.24
C LEU A 111 11.70 -0.24 -12.42
N GLY A 112 10.90 0.79 -12.70
CA GLY A 112 11.14 1.73 -13.79
C GLY A 112 10.85 1.19 -15.19
N THR A 113 10.50 -0.09 -15.33
CA THR A 113 10.24 -0.75 -16.60
C THR A 113 9.40 -2.00 -16.38
N LEU A 114 8.62 -2.39 -17.39
CA LEU A 114 7.90 -3.67 -17.38
C LEU A 114 8.73 -4.81 -17.98
N GLU A 115 9.93 -4.51 -18.48
CA GLU A 115 10.83 -5.52 -19.07
C GLU A 115 11.65 -6.28 -18.02
N HIS A 116 11.65 -5.83 -16.77
CA HIS A 116 12.32 -6.52 -15.68
C HIS A 116 11.71 -7.91 -15.48
N SER A 117 12.54 -8.93 -15.21
CA SER A 117 12.06 -10.31 -15.02
C SER A 117 11.01 -10.43 -13.92
N LEU A 118 11.14 -9.68 -12.83
CA LEU A 118 10.17 -9.67 -11.75
C LEU A 118 8.84 -9.07 -12.21
N ALA A 119 8.87 -7.99 -12.99
CA ALA A 119 7.64 -7.38 -13.54
C ALA A 119 6.92 -8.38 -14.45
N LYS A 120 7.66 -9.05 -15.32
CA LYS A 120 7.08 -10.06 -16.22
C LYS A 120 6.43 -11.21 -15.45
N PHE A 121 7.09 -11.65 -14.39
CA PHE A 121 6.56 -12.70 -13.50
C PHE A 121 5.26 -12.27 -12.83
N ILE A 122 5.23 -11.07 -12.26
CA ILE A 122 4.03 -10.53 -11.59
C ILE A 122 2.89 -10.36 -12.58
N ILE A 123 3.18 -9.81 -13.76
CA ILE A 123 2.17 -9.59 -14.81
C ILE A 123 1.57 -10.93 -15.27
N GLU A 124 2.40 -11.94 -15.46
CA GLU A 124 1.91 -13.25 -15.84
C GLU A 124 1.04 -13.88 -14.75
N ASN A 125 1.43 -13.75 -13.48
CA ASN A 125 0.62 -14.22 -12.36
C ASN A 125 -0.68 -13.43 -12.22
N THR A 126 -0.70 -12.19 -12.66
CA THR A 126 -1.93 -11.39 -12.71
C THR A 126 -2.87 -11.93 -13.79
N ARG A 127 -2.34 -12.26 -14.97
CA ARG A 127 -3.13 -12.82 -16.07
C ARG A 127 -3.79 -14.13 -15.68
N ASN A 128 -3.08 -14.99 -14.96
CA ASN A 128 -3.60 -16.30 -14.60
C ASN A 128 -4.38 -16.32 -13.27
N GLY A 129 -4.58 -15.15 -12.63
CA GLY A 129 -5.41 -15.02 -11.44
C GLY A 129 -4.70 -15.33 -10.13
N ASN A 130 -3.39 -15.56 -10.13
CA ASN A 130 -2.61 -15.85 -8.91
C ASN A 130 -2.19 -14.59 -8.18
N GLU A 131 -2.15 -13.45 -8.87
CA GLU A 131 -1.87 -12.13 -8.28
C GLU A 131 -3.16 -11.32 -8.29
N ILE A 132 -3.48 -10.69 -7.15
CA ILE A 132 -4.70 -9.91 -6.98
C ILE A 132 -4.37 -8.53 -6.45
N LEU A 133 -5.37 -7.65 -6.41
CA LEU A 133 -5.22 -6.28 -5.96
C LEU A 133 -6.00 -6.05 -4.67
N LEU A 134 -5.33 -5.47 -3.69
CA LEU A 134 -5.94 -4.96 -2.48
C LEU A 134 -6.18 -3.47 -2.67
N GLU A 135 -7.43 -3.05 -2.58
CA GLU A 135 -7.83 -1.65 -2.71
C GLU A 135 -8.17 -1.13 -1.31
N ILE A 136 -7.31 -0.27 -0.78
CA ILE A 136 -7.46 0.29 0.56
C ILE A 136 -8.16 1.64 0.46
N SER A 137 -9.27 1.78 1.19
CA SER A 137 -9.96 3.05 1.37
C SER A 137 -9.59 3.59 2.75
N PRO A 138 -8.67 4.56 2.84
CA PRO A 138 -8.26 5.11 4.14
C PRO A 138 -9.39 5.85 4.81
N LYS A 139 -9.53 5.68 6.12
CA LYS A 139 -10.47 6.45 6.94
C LYS A 139 -9.85 7.75 7.41
N PHE A 140 -8.53 7.77 7.60
CA PHE A 140 -7.77 8.95 7.98
C PHE A 140 -6.29 8.72 7.69
N PHE A 141 -5.54 9.82 7.62
CA PHE A 141 -4.08 9.82 7.64
C PHE A 141 -3.60 10.52 8.91
N SER A 142 -2.65 9.90 9.60
CA SER A 142 -1.88 10.53 10.67
C SER A 142 -0.45 10.69 10.15
N THR A 143 0.09 11.90 10.20
CA THR A 143 1.34 12.21 9.49
C THR A 143 2.36 12.86 10.42
N TRP A 144 3.63 12.77 10.05
CA TRP A 144 4.71 13.48 10.72
C TRP A 144 5.81 13.82 9.73
N ASP A 145 6.43 14.97 9.96
CA ASP A 145 7.57 15.45 9.17
C ASP A 145 8.49 16.23 10.12
N PHE A 146 9.54 15.57 10.58
CA PHE A 146 10.45 16.15 11.56
C PHE A 146 11.38 17.21 10.96
N SER A 147 11.38 17.40 9.64
CA SER A 147 12.06 18.54 9.03
C SER A 147 11.41 19.87 9.40
N LYS A 148 10.18 19.83 9.92
CA LYS A 148 9.43 21.02 10.35
C LYS A 148 9.70 21.44 11.79
N MET A 149 10.51 20.68 12.52
CA MET A 149 10.85 21.01 13.91
C MET A 149 11.91 22.10 13.98
#